data_7a558f03078ab22f2f7a581bedd6e921
#
_entry.id   7a558f03078ab22f2f7a581bedd6e921
#
_cell.length_a   1.000
_cell.length_b   1.000
_cell.length_c   1.000
_cell.angle_alpha   90.00
_cell.angle_beta   90.00
_cell.angle_gamma   90.00
#
_symmetry.space_group_name_H-M   'P 1'
#
loop_
_entity.id
_entity.type
_entity.pdbx_description
1 polymer ?
#
loop_
_entity_poly.entity_id
_entity_poly.type
_entity_poly.pdbx_seq_one_letter_code
_entity_poly.pdbx_strand_id
1 'polypeptide(L)'
;MPSLVGSEMCIRDRYAVLFFNIKNFKAVNELFGVENGDAVLQNIYKTLKYSRLAPMIVARVESDHFVCLIDKKNLDFEELTKVCENKFCKDGKRMNLIIRCGIFYVEDEPMKISGMIDRAKLAKKYITDEYVQPYMIYDDSMQAAYVDKAKLTGELQEGIAQEQFKVYYQPVIDAKTGKIASAEALIRWIHPEKGFISPGLFIPAIEEDGHISELDFYVLKKVWQFINERYEKNKFVVPVSVNLSWMDFYDEAMMETIIKEIDQFKEVGREYMTRFEITETSYAAIRENRSDILESFRIRNTKILLDDFGSGFSSFGMLQDYDFDILKIDMSFIRKMEENPKTKSIVRNIIGMAHEMDIETVAEGVETEEQVRFLKQSGCDYIQGYYYSRPLPEDEFIEFLEKESLRN
;
A
#
# COMPACT_ATOMS: atom_id res chain seq x y z
N MET A 1 -50.91 -21.44 28.99
CA MET A 1 -50.26 -20.18 28.67
C MET A 1 -49.15 -20.52 27.67
N PRO A 2 -49.24 -20.09 26.39
CA PRO A 2 -48.14 -20.28 25.47
C PRO A 2 -47.01 -19.31 25.83
N SER A 3 -45.77 -19.79 25.84
CA SER A 3 -44.57 -19.07 26.23
C SER A 3 -44.28 -17.90 25.28
N LEU A 4 -44.19 -16.71 25.81
CA LEU A 4 -43.73 -15.47 25.14
C LEU A 4 -42.26 -15.48 24.75
N VAL A 5 -41.57 -16.61 24.89
CA VAL A 5 -40.13 -16.75 24.63
C VAL A 5 -39.83 -16.86 23.12
N GLY A 6 -40.81 -17.19 22.26
CA GLY A 6 -40.61 -17.36 20.83
C GLY A 6 -40.71 -16.10 19.99
N SER A 7 -41.24 -14.98 20.54
CA SER A 7 -41.47 -13.76 19.74
C SER A 7 -40.35 -12.73 19.84
N GLU A 8 -39.56 -12.71 20.87
CA GLU A 8 -38.45 -11.76 21.01
C GLU A 8 -37.20 -12.21 20.19
N MET A 9 -36.98 -13.52 20.04
CA MET A 9 -35.87 -14.06 19.27
C MET A 9 -36.02 -13.79 17.76
N CYS A 10 -37.23 -13.74 17.21
CA CYS A 10 -37.49 -13.45 15.82
C CYS A 10 -37.45 -11.95 15.45
N ILE A 11 -37.35 -11.04 16.42
CA ILE A 11 -37.40 -9.60 16.16
C ILE A 11 -36.01 -9.03 15.84
N ARG A 12 -34.94 -9.59 16.41
CA ARG A 12 -33.57 -9.07 16.25
C ARG A 12 -33.00 -9.35 14.88
N ASP A 13 -33.18 -10.51 14.33
CA ASP A 13 -32.73 -10.91 12.99
C ASP A 13 -33.27 -10.03 11.85
N ARG A 14 -34.21 -9.18 12.17
CA ARG A 14 -34.95 -8.37 11.20
C ARG A 14 -34.20 -7.13 10.79
N TYR A 15 -33.20 -6.68 11.54
CA TYR A 15 -32.62 -5.35 11.36
C TYR A 15 -31.19 -5.41 10.81
N ALA A 16 -30.79 -4.32 10.12
CA ALA A 16 -29.42 -4.05 9.74
C ALA A 16 -29.01 -2.65 10.20
N VAL A 17 -27.78 -2.55 10.68
CA VAL A 17 -27.10 -1.29 11.00
C VAL A 17 -26.21 -0.94 9.83
N LEU A 18 -26.42 0.24 9.24
CA LEU A 18 -25.62 0.79 8.15
C LEU A 18 -24.80 1.95 8.68
N PHE A 19 -23.51 1.93 8.43
CA PHE A 19 -22.58 2.99 8.80
C PHE A 19 -22.06 3.65 7.52
N PHE A 20 -22.30 4.95 7.37
CA PHE A 20 -21.89 5.74 6.21
C PHE A 20 -20.79 6.74 6.57
N ASN A 21 -19.87 6.94 5.64
CA ASN A 21 -18.80 7.93 5.76
C ASN A 21 -18.55 8.57 4.39
N ILE A 22 -18.34 9.88 4.37
CA ILE A 22 -18.03 10.63 3.14
C ILE A 22 -16.52 10.59 2.90
N LYS A 23 -16.09 10.09 1.73
CA LYS A 23 -14.67 10.09 1.38
C LYS A 23 -14.14 11.51 1.27
N ASN A 24 -13.01 11.80 1.89
CA ASN A 24 -12.30 13.07 1.83
C ASN A 24 -13.16 14.31 2.22
N PHE A 25 -14.05 14.17 3.20
CA PHE A 25 -14.92 15.29 3.61
C PHE A 25 -14.12 16.53 4.10
N LYS A 26 -12.94 16.34 4.64
CA LYS A 26 -12.05 17.45 5.01
C LYS A 26 -11.70 18.31 3.80
N ALA A 27 -11.35 17.69 2.66
CA ALA A 27 -11.09 18.42 1.41
C ALA A 27 -12.33 19.18 0.91
N VAL A 28 -13.54 18.66 1.15
CA VAL A 28 -14.78 19.40 0.84
C VAL A 28 -14.84 20.70 1.62
N ASN A 29 -14.52 20.67 2.92
CA ASN A 29 -14.50 21.88 3.75
C ASN A 29 -13.40 22.86 3.33
N GLU A 30 -12.23 22.38 2.95
CA GLU A 30 -11.10 23.21 2.52
C GLU A 30 -11.37 23.89 1.17
N LEU A 31 -11.91 23.17 0.20
CA LEU A 31 -12.17 23.67 -1.16
C LEU A 31 -13.43 24.56 -1.26
N PHE A 32 -14.45 24.27 -0.46
CA PHE A 32 -15.78 24.90 -0.60
C PHE A 32 -16.23 25.67 0.63
N GLY A 33 -15.45 25.61 1.72
CA GLY A 33 -15.76 26.26 3.01
C GLY A 33 -16.70 25.44 3.89
N VAL A 34 -16.63 25.66 5.21
CA VAL A 34 -17.38 24.93 6.24
C VAL A 34 -18.89 25.03 6.05
N GLU A 35 -19.41 26.19 5.64
CA GLU A 35 -20.86 26.38 5.39
C GLU A 35 -21.39 25.46 4.28
N ASN A 36 -20.58 25.21 3.23
CA ASN A 36 -20.92 24.27 2.17
C ASN A 36 -20.78 22.83 2.64
N GLY A 37 -19.80 22.52 3.50
CA GLY A 37 -19.69 21.22 4.17
C GLY A 37 -20.94 20.90 5.00
N ASP A 38 -21.45 21.86 5.77
CA ASP A 38 -22.70 21.69 6.55
C ASP A 38 -23.90 21.46 5.64
N ALA A 39 -23.97 22.15 4.51
CA ALA A 39 -25.03 21.94 3.52
C ALA A 39 -24.94 20.54 2.87
N VAL A 40 -23.73 20.02 2.62
CA VAL A 40 -23.50 18.64 2.16
C VAL A 40 -24.01 17.64 3.21
N LEU A 41 -23.65 17.81 4.47
CA LEU A 41 -24.10 16.92 5.56
C LEU A 41 -25.63 16.91 5.69
N GLN A 42 -26.27 18.08 5.61
CA GLN A 42 -27.73 18.19 5.63
C GLN A 42 -28.37 17.49 4.41
N ASN A 43 -27.77 17.62 3.23
CA ASN A 43 -28.23 16.93 2.02
C ASN A 43 -28.16 15.42 2.17
N ILE A 44 -27.03 14.90 2.66
CA ILE A 44 -26.84 13.45 2.89
C ILE A 44 -27.85 12.94 3.92
N TYR A 45 -28.05 13.65 5.04
CA TYR A 45 -29.08 13.29 6.02
C TYR A 45 -30.47 13.17 5.37
N LYS A 46 -30.85 14.13 4.51
CA LYS A 46 -32.15 14.08 3.79
C LYS A 46 -32.19 12.93 2.81
N THR A 47 -31.12 12.70 2.02
CA THR A 47 -31.02 11.59 1.10
C THR A 47 -31.20 10.26 1.81
N LEU A 48 -30.51 10.04 2.91
CA LEU A 48 -30.67 8.82 3.72
C LEU A 48 -32.08 8.68 4.25
N LYS A 49 -32.63 9.74 4.88
CA LYS A 49 -33.95 9.73 5.54
C LYS A 49 -35.10 9.43 4.58
N TYR A 50 -35.01 9.92 3.34
CA TYR A 50 -36.07 9.80 2.35
C TYR A 50 -35.76 8.75 1.26
N SER A 51 -34.70 7.98 1.41
CA SER A 51 -34.36 6.87 0.49
C SER A 51 -35.37 5.74 0.57
N ARG A 52 -35.42 4.92 -0.44
CA ARG A 52 -36.26 3.70 -0.47
C ARG A 52 -35.80 2.64 0.55
N LEU A 53 -34.59 2.79 1.11
CA LEU A 53 -34.14 1.98 2.24
C LEU A 53 -35.05 2.11 3.46
N ALA A 54 -35.89 3.15 3.51
CA ALA A 54 -36.88 3.44 4.55
C ALA A 54 -36.30 3.28 5.97
N PRO A 55 -35.23 4.01 6.33
CA PRO A 55 -34.58 3.84 7.61
C PRO A 55 -35.54 4.23 8.74
N MET A 56 -35.55 3.41 9.79
CA MET A 56 -36.30 3.67 11.03
C MET A 56 -35.64 4.78 11.84
N ILE A 57 -34.31 4.81 11.82
CA ILE A 57 -33.47 5.80 12.50
C ILE A 57 -32.38 6.24 11.55
N VAL A 58 -32.12 7.54 11.48
CA VAL A 58 -30.95 8.15 10.87
C VAL A 58 -30.31 9.07 11.89
N ALA A 59 -29.06 8.83 12.23
CA ALA A 59 -28.31 9.62 13.19
C ALA A 59 -26.95 10.03 12.58
N ARG A 60 -26.52 11.25 12.85
CA ARG A 60 -25.14 11.68 12.65
C ARG A 60 -24.38 11.42 13.94
N VAL A 61 -23.33 10.63 13.90
CA VAL A 61 -22.60 10.21 15.09
C VAL A 61 -21.42 11.12 15.35
N GLU A 62 -20.63 11.40 14.31
CA GLU A 62 -19.41 12.19 14.42
C GLU A 62 -19.04 12.73 13.02
N SER A 63 -18.59 13.99 12.95
CA SER A 63 -18.10 14.62 11.71
C SER A 63 -18.98 14.33 10.49
N ASP A 64 -18.49 13.50 9.58
CA ASP A 64 -19.15 13.06 8.33
C ASP A 64 -19.72 11.63 8.41
N HIS A 65 -19.87 11.10 9.62
CA HIS A 65 -20.35 9.74 9.86
C HIS A 65 -21.86 9.73 10.18
N PHE A 66 -22.57 8.89 9.45
CA PHE A 66 -23.98 8.65 9.65
C PHE A 66 -24.27 7.18 9.95
N VAL A 67 -25.25 6.93 10.79
CA VAL A 67 -25.73 5.59 11.12
C VAL A 67 -27.23 5.49 10.83
N CYS A 68 -27.61 4.42 10.15
CA CYS A 68 -29.01 4.09 9.89
C CYS A 68 -29.35 2.73 10.47
N LEU A 69 -30.54 2.62 11.03
CA LEU A 69 -31.17 1.34 11.36
C LEU A 69 -32.29 1.08 10.35
N ILE A 70 -32.22 -0.04 9.65
CA ILE A 70 -33.21 -0.43 8.65
C ILE A 70 -33.78 -1.81 8.92
N ASP A 71 -34.97 -2.11 8.39
CA ASP A 71 -35.45 -3.49 8.26
C ASP A 71 -34.69 -4.17 7.10
N LYS A 72 -34.11 -5.36 7.32
CA LYS A 72 -33.34 -6.12 6.29
C LYS A 72 -34.13 -6.28 4.97
N LYS A 73 -35.45 -6.41 5.04
CA LYS A 73 -36.30 -6.53 3.85
C LYS A 73 -36.31 -5.28 2.96
N ASN A 74 -35.93 -4.12 3.52
CA ASN A 74 -35.83 -2.86 2.79
C ASN A 74 -34.42 -2.62 2.24
N LEU A 75 -33.46 -3.51 2.51
CA LEU A 75 -32.10 -3.39 1.99
C LEU A 75 -32.09 -3.73 0.50
N ASP A 76 -32.06 -2.68 -0.30
CA ASP A 76 -31.91 -2.74 -1.74
C ASP A 76 -30.52 -2.22 -2.11
N PHE A 77 -29.68 -3.07 -2.66
CA PHE A 77 -28.30 -2.73 -3.02
C PHE A 77 -28.20 -1.75 -4.19
N GLU A 78 -29.16 -1.74 -5.11
CA GLU A 78 -29.21 -0.72 -6.16
C GLU A 78 -29.50 0.66 -5.59
N GLU A 79 -30.46 0.73 -4.66
CA GLU A 79 -30.78 1.97 -3.98
C GLU A 79 -29.63 2.42 -3.08
N LEU A 80 -28.98 1.49 -2.38
CA LEU A 80 -27.81 1.77 -1.55
C LEU A 80 -26.67 2.36 -2.38
N THR A 81 -26.37 1.78 -3.55
CA THR A 81 -25.37 2.32 -4.48
C THR A 81 -25.72 3.75 -4.91
N LYS A 82 -26.98 4.03 -5.26
CA LYS A 82 -27.43 5.39 -5.61
C LYS A 82 -27.27 6.38 -4.47
N VAL A 83 -27.51 5.95 -3.24
CA VAL A 83 -27.29 6.78 -2.04
C VAL A 83 -25.80 7.07 -1.86
N CYS A 84 -24.93 6.09 -2.12
CA CYS A 84 -23.49 6.22 -2.01
C CYS A 84 -22.87 7.10 -3.12
N GLU A 85 -23.47 7.13 -4.31
CA GLU A 85 -23.12 8.01 -5.43
C GLU A 85 -23.86 9.35 -5.33
N ASN A 86 -23.65 10.10 -4.28
CA ASN A 86 -24.37 11.35 -4.04
C ASN A 86 -23.80 12.51 -4.85
N LYS A 87 -24.70 13.33 -5.43
CA LYS A 87 -24.33 14.55 -6.16
C LYS A 87 -24.83 15.76 -5.39
N PHE A 88 -23.93 16.61 -5.00
CA PHE A 88 -24.25 17.89 -4.39
C PHE A 88 -24.09 19.02 -5.39
N CYS A 89 -25.07 19.92 -5.43
CA CYS A 89 -25.04 21.09 -6.29
C CYS A 89 -25.49 22.32 -5.49
N LYS A 90 -24.63 23.34 -5.44
CA LYS A 90 -24.92 24.62 -4.80
C LYS A 90 -24.19 25.74 -5.55
N ASP A 91 -24.87 26.86 -5.79
CA ASP A 91 -24.32 28.07 -6.43
C ASP A 91 -23.64 27.80 -7.80
N GLY A 92 -24.23 26.87 -8.60
CA GLY A 92 -23.70 26.47 -9.90
C GLY A 92 -22.49 25.52 -9.86
N LYS A 93 -21.94 25.21 -8.70
CA LYS A 93 -20.87 24.24 -8.50
C LYS A 93 -21.48 22.86 -8.27
N ARG A 94 -21.02 21.87 -9.04
CA ARG A 94 -21.40 20.44 -8.90
C ARG A 94 -20.24 19.70 -8.27
N MET A 95 -20.58 18.83 -7.30
CA MET A 95 -19.62 17.96 -6.63
C MET A 95 -20.18 16.53 -6.61
N ASN A 96 -19.39 15.59 -7.04
CA ASN A 96 -19.67 14.18 -6.85
C ASN A 96 -19.08 13.76 -5.49
N LEU A 97 -19.95 13.27 -4.62
CA LEU A 97 -19.57 12.79 -3.29
C LEU A 97 -19.55 11.27 -3.32
N ILE A 98 -18.47 10.68 -2.86
CA ILE A 98 -18.37 9.24 -2.69
C ILE A 98 -18.62 8.94 -1.23
N ILE A 99 -19.66 8.14 -0.97
CA ILE A 99 -20.05 7.70 0.35
C ILE A 99 -19.81 6.20 0.45
N ARG A 100 -19.06 5.78 1.46
CA ARG A 100 -18.83 4.36 1.74
C ARG A 100 -19.80 3.88 2.81
N CYS A 101 -20.34 2.67 2.65
CA CYS A 101 -21.27 2.07 3.58
C CYS A 101 -20.80 0.72 4.10
N GLY A 102 -20.64 0.59 5.41
CA GLY A 102 -20.51 -0.71 6.06
C GLY A 102 -21.86 -1.17 6.59
N ILE A 103 -22.16 -2.46 6.47
CA ILE A 103 -23.43 -3.08 6.84
C ILE A 103 -23.18 -4.16 7.88
N PHE A 104 -23.89 -4.12 8.99
CA PHE A 104 -23.93 -5.18 9.98
C PHE A 104 -25.36 -5.69 10.12
N TYR A 105 -25.57 -6.98 9.93
CA TYR A 105 -26.83 -7.64 10.21
C TYR A 105 -26.94 -7.91 11.70
N VAL A 106 -28.00 -7.39 12.31
CA VAL A 106 -28.25 -7.63 13.74
C VAL A 106 -28.58 -9.12 13.94
N GLU A 107 -27.89 -9.73 14.86
CA GLU A 107 -28.00 -11.15 15.23
C GLU A 107 -28.70 -11.32 16.57
N ASP A 108 -29.08 -12.55 16.90
CA ASP A 108 -29.80 -12.88 18.13
C ASP A 108 -28.95 -12.75 19.40
N GLU A 109 -27.62 -12.72 19.26
CA GLU A 109 -26.73 -12.54 20.40
C GLU A 109 -26.85 -11.14 21.01
N PRO A 110 -26.91 -11.02 22.34
CA PRO A 110 -27.05 -9.73 23.01
C PRO A 110 -25.78 -8.89 22.81
N MET A 111 -25.88 -7.90 21.94
CA MET A 111 -24.80 -6.94 21.66
C MET A 111 -25.24 -5.52 21.96
N LYS A 112 -24.33 -4.69 22.47
CA LYS A 112 -24.57 -3.24 22.62
C LYS A 112 -24.63 -2.57 21.23
N ILE A 113 -25.42 -1.52 21.13
CA ILE A 113 -25.56 -0.73 19.89
C ILE A 113 -24.19 -0.21 19.39
N SER A 114 -23.29 0.20 20.31
CA SER A 114 -21.93 0.60 19.96
C SER A 114 -21.18 -0.51 19.22
N GLY A 115 -21.24 -1.75 19.72
CA GLY A 115 -20.59 -2.89 19.05
C GLY A 115 -21.17 -3.21 17.68
N MET A 116 -22.47 -2.98 17.46
CA MET A 116 -23.09 -3.14 16.13
C MET A 116 -22.59 -2.07 15.15
N ILE A 117 -22.48 -0.82 15.64
CA ILE A 117 -21.91 0.31 14.86
C ILE A 117 -20.45 0.05 14.56
N ASP A 118 -19.64 -0.43 15.51
CA ASP A 118 -18.23 -0.73 15.32
C ASP A 118 -18.01 -1.82 14.26
N ARG A 119 -18.85 -2.86 14.23
CA ARG A 119 -18.82 -3.90 13.19
C ARG A 119 -19.17 -3.34 11.81
N ALA A 120 -20.22 -2.52 11.71
CA ALA A 120 -20.54 -1.84 10.45
C ALA A 120 -19.40 -0.89 10.02
N LYS A 121 -18.81 -0.13 10.97
CA LYS A 121 -17.65 0.72 10.73
C LYS A 121 -16.43 -0.09 10.27
N LEU A 122 -16.23 -1.27 10.83
CA LEU A 122 -15.15 -2.18 10.41
C LEU A 122 -15.37 -2.69 8.99
N ALA A 123 -16.57 -3.17 8.65
CA ALA A 123 -16.88 -3.63 7.31
C ALA A 123 -16.58 -2.57 6.24
N LYS A 124 -16.88 -1.29 6.50
CA LYS A 124 -16.56 -0.18 5.60
C LYS A 124 -15.05 -0.11 5.27
N LYS A 125 -14.15 -0.47 6.19
CA LYS A 125 -12.70 -0.45 5.95
C LYS A 125 -12.25 -1.47 4.87
N TYR A 126 -13.03 -2.53 4.66
CA TYR A 126 -12.75 -3.57 3.68
C TYR A 126 -13.29 -3.27 2.27
N ILE A 127 -13.81 -2.07 2.03
CA ILE A 127 -14.18 -1.63 0.68
C ILE A 127 -12.89 -1.32 -0.09
N THR A 128 -12.58 -2.11 -1.11
CA THR A 128 -11.38 -1.98 -1.94
C THR A 128 -11.57 -1.02 -3.11
N ASP A 129 -12.75 -1.05 -3.75
CA ASP A 129 -13.10 -0.18 -4.87
C ASP A 129 -14.53 0.38 -4.66
N GLU A 130 -14.59 1.60 -4.17
CA GLU A 130 -15.85 2.29 -3.91
C GLU A 130 -16.63 2.71 -5.15
N TYR A 131 -15.99 2.73 -6.32
CA TYR A 131 -16.66 3.03 -7.60
C TYR A 131 -17.38 1.81 -8.15
N VAL A 132 -16.89 0.60 -7.84
CA VAL A 132 -17.52 -0.66 -8.23
C VAL A 132 -18.52 -1.12 -7.17
N GLN A 133 -18.13 -1.10 -5.90
CA GLN A 133 -18.97 -1.53 -4.79
C GLN A 133 -18.75 -0.63 -3.58
N PRO A 134 -19.58 0.42 -3.39
CA PRO A 134 -19.43 1.39 -2.31
C PRO A 134 -19.89 0.88 -0.93
N TYR A 135 -20.19 -0.39 -0.79
CA TYR A 135 -20.64 -1.00 0.46
C TYR A 135 -19.95 -2.34 0.71
N MET A 136 -19.90 -2.73 1.99
CA MET A 136 -19.40 -4.03 2.45
C MET A 136 -20.25 -4.55 3.60
N ILE A 137 -20.55 -5.83 3.59
CA ILE A 137 -21.26 -6.52 4.66
C ILE A 137 -20.23 -7.06 5.63
N TYR A 138 -20.43 -6.82 6.92
CA TYR A 138 -19.58 -7.36 7.99
C TYR A 138 -19.61 -8.89 7.99
N ASP A 139 -18.45 -9.46 8.19
CA ASP A 139 -18.22 -10.87 8.44
C ASP A 139 -17.26 -11.03 9.64
N ASP A 140 -17.44 -12.07 10.46
CA ASP A 140 -16.62 -12.26 11.65
C ASP A 140 -15.13 -12.47 11.36
N SER A 141 -14.78 -12.93 10.16
CA SER A 141 -13.39 -12.99 9.72
C SER A 141 -12.72 -11.61 9.65
N MET A 142 -13.49 -10.55 9.39
CA MET A 142 -13.00 -9.17 9.41
C MET A 142 -12.58 -8.73 10.82
N GLN A 143 -13.35 -9.13 11.84
CA GLN A 143 -13.01 -8.85 13.24
C GLN A 143 -11.74 -9.61 13.66
N ALA A 144 -11.65 -10.87 13.29
CA ALA A 144 -10.46 -11.67 13.57
C ALA A 144 -9.21 -11.05 12.91
N ALA A 145 -9.30 -10.71 11.63
CA ALA A 145 -8.21 -10.05 10.90
C ALA A 145 -7.83 -8.69 11.51
N TYR A 146 -8.81 -7.90 11.94
CA TYR A 146 -8.55 -6.62 12.59
C TYR A 146 -7.84 -6.77 13.94
N VAL A 147 -8.27 -7.74 14.76
CA VAL A 147 -7.61 -8.04 16.04
C VAL A 147 -6.20 -8.55 15.84
N ASP A 148 -6.01 -9.45 14.86
CA ASP A 148 -4.67 -9.97 14.55
C ASP A 148 -3.75 -8.87 14.02
N LYS A 149 -4.27 -7.96 13.20
CA LYS A 149 -3.56 -6.77 12.73
C LYS A 149 -3.11 -5.88 13.89
N ALA A 150 -4.00 -5.56 14.82
CA ALA A 150 -3.69 -4.75 16.00
C ALA A 150 -2.66 -5.41 16.93
N LYS A 151 -2.69 -6.75 17.05
CA LYS A 151 -1.65 -7.48 17.80
C LYS A 151 -0.30 -7.38 17.11
N LEU A 152 -0.24 -7.54 15.79
CA LEU A 152 0.99 -7.44 15.03
C LEU A 152 1.66 -6.08 15.21
N THR A 153 0.89 -4.99 15.15
CA THR A 153 1.42 -3.64 15.40
C THR A 153 1.92 -3.48 16.83
N GLY A 154 1.18 -4.00 17.83
CA GLY A 154 1.61 -3.94 19.23
C GLY A 154 2.91 -4.72 19.52
N GLU A 155 3.24 -5.72 18.72
CA GLU A 155 4.44 -6.56 18.84
C GLU A 155 5.66 -5.99 18.06
N LEU A 156 5.48 -4.90 17.28
CA LEU A 156 6.51 -4.35 16.40
C LEU A 156 7.81 -3.98 17.13
N GLN A 157 7.71 -3.14 18.15
CA GLN A 157 8.89 -2.65 18.88
C GLN A 157 9.64 -3.77 19.58
N GLU A 158 8.92 -4.73 20.15
CA GLU A 158 9.51 -5.92 20.73
C GLU A 158 10.17 -6.79 19.66
N GLY A 159 9.53 -6.95 18.51
CA GLY A 159 10.05 -7.68 17.35
C GLY A 159 11.37 -7.06 16.82
N ILE A 160 11.45 -5.73 16.77
CA ILE A 160 12.69 -5.02 16.42
C ILE A 160 13.77 -5.25 17.48
N ALA A 161 13.45 -5.06 18.76
CA ALA A 161 14.39 -5.19 19.87
C ALA A 161 14.93 -6.63 20.02
N GLN A 162 14.12 -7.63 19.70
CA GLN A 162 14.51 -9.05 19.75
C GLN A 162 15.05 -9.58 18.42
N GLU A 163 15.30 -8.71 17.45
CA GLU A 163 15.79 -9.05 16.11
C GLU A 163 14.95 -10.13 15.40
N GLN A 164 13.63 -10.11 15.60
CA GLN A 164 12.71 -11.03 14.91
C GLN A 164 12.55 -10.68 13.42
N PHE A 165 12.85 -9.42 13.07
CA PHE A 165 12.85 -8.96 11.68
C PHE A 165 14.20 -9.27 11.04
N LYS A 166 14.15 -9.96 9.90
CA LYS A 166 15.34 -10.33 9.13
C LYS A 166 15.27 -9.68 7.74
N VAL A 167 16.38 -9.15 7.29
CA VAL A 167 16.52 -8.65 5.93
C VAL A 167 16.93 -9.80 5.02
N TYR A 168 16.14 -10.00 3.97
CA TYR A 168 16.44 -10.90 2.87
C TYR A 168 16.84 -10.08 1.67
N TYR A 169 17.68 -10.61 0.82
CA TYR A 169 18.18 -9.92 -0.36
C TYR A 169 17.76 -10.68 -1.61
N GLN A 170 17.07 -10.00 -2.53
CA GLN A 170 16.72 -10.59 -3.82
C GLN A 170 17.65 -10.05 -4.91
N PRO A 171 18.43 -10.92 -5.59
CA PRO A 171 19.32 -10.49 -6.66
C PRO A 171 18.56 -9.88 -7.84
N VAL A 172 19.08 -8.76 -8.35
CA VAL A 172 18.69 -8.11 -9.59
C VAL A 172 19.78 -8.34 -10.61
N ILE A 173 19.43 -8.94 -11.73
CA ILE A 173 20.38 -9.43 -12.73
C ILE A 173 20.39 -8.50 -13.94
N ASP A 174 21.57 -8.10 -14.39
CA ASP A 174 21.76 -7.40 -15.66
C ASP A 174 21.33 -8.30 -16.83
N ALA A 175 20.37 -7.83 -17.60
CA ALA A 175 19.76 -8.62 -18.66
C ALA A 175 20.71 -8.95 -19.80
N LYS A 176 21.73 -8.13 -20.06
CA LYS A 176 22.70 -8.30 -21.15
C LYS A 176 23.79 -9.30 -20.76
N THR A 177 24.37 -9.10 -19.58
CA THR A 177 25.53 -9.89 -19.12
C THR A 177 25.14 -11.15 -18.36
N GLY A 178 23.96 -11.20 -17.76
CA GLY A 178 23.50 -12.27 -16.87
C GLY A 178 24.19 -12.27 -15.49
N LYS A 179 24.92 -11.19 -15.15
CA LYS A 179 25.59 -11.02 -13.86
C LYS A 179 24.72 -10.23 -12.91
N ILE A 180 24.99 -10.40 -11.61
CA ILE A 180 24.30 -9.59 -10.58
C ILE A 180 24.69 -8.10 -10.73
N ALA A 181 23.68 -7.24 -10.79
CA ALA A 181 23.84 -5.78 -10.88
C ALA A 181 23.55 -5.08 -9.55
N SER A 182 22.55 -5.55 -8.80
CA SER A 182 22.14 -5.03 -7.50
C SER A 182 21.32 -6.08 -6.75
N ALA A 183 20.82 -5.70 -5.57
CA ALA A 183 19.86 -6.51 -4.84
C ALA A 183 18.78 -5.63 -4.22
N GLU A 184 17.59 -6.16 -4.00
CA GLU A 184 16.54 -5.53 -3.22
C GLU A 184 16.51 -6.11 -1.81
N ALA A 185 16.45 -5.24 -0.79
CA ALA A 185 16.30 -5.60 0.60
C ALA A 185 14.82 -5.78 0.95
N LEU A 186 14.47 -6.98 1.36
CA LEU A 186 13.10 -7.40 1.62
C LEU A 186 12.95 -7.87 3.06
N ILE A 187 12.15 -7.19 3.84
CA ILE A 187 11.94 -7.53 5.25
C ILE A 187 11.13 -8.82 5.41
N ARG A 188 11.49 -9.63 6.38
CA ARG A 188 10.80 -10.85 6.80
C ARG A 188 10.64 -10.86 8.30
N TRP A 189 9.46 -11.15 8.80
CA TRP A 189 9.20 -11.30 10.24
C TRP A 189 9.21 -12.77 10.62
N ILE A 190 10.19 -13.17 11.41
CA ILE A 190 10.31 -14.52 11.96
C ILE A 190 9.91 -14.48 13.43
N HIS A 191 8.63 -14.61 13.69
CA HIS A 191 8.09 -14.52 15.03
C HIS A 191 8.37 -15.81 15.81
N PRO A 192 8.79 -15.75 17.08
CA PRO A 192 9.20 -16.95 17.86
C PRO A 192 8.07 -17.97 18.04
N GLU A 193 6.82 -17.50 18.18
CA GLU A 193 5.66 -18.38 18.38
C GLU A 193 4.86 -18.63 17.09
N LYS A 194 4.72 -17.62 16.23
CA LYS A 194 3.88 -17.65 15.02
C LYS A 194 4.64 -18.13 13.78
N GLY A 195 5.97 -18.24 13.87
CA GLY A 195 6.82 -18.57 12.72
C GLY A 195 6.92 -17.43 11.72
N PHE A 196 6.95 -17.78 10.43
CA PHE A 196 7.04 -16.77 9.36
C PHE A 196 5.73 -16.01 9.19
N ILE A 197 5.78 -14.68 9.37
CA ILE A 197 4.67 -13.78 9.10
C ILE A 197 4.93 -13.08 7.76
N SER A 198 3.97 -13.16 6.84
CA SER A 198 4.09 -12.57 5.50
C SER A 198 4.16 -11.04 5.55
N PRO A 199 5.05 -10.38 4.78
CA PRO A 199 5.08 -8.92 4.62
C PRO A 199 3.71 -8.33 4.24
N GLY A 200 2.97 -9.00 3.36
CA GLY A 200 1.62 -8.58 2.97
C GLY A 200 0.59 -8.52 4.10
N LEU A 201 0.87 -9.13 5.27
CA LEU A 201 0.02 -9.05 6.46
C LEU A 201 0.46 -7.92 7.40
N PHE A 202 1.77 -7.79 7.68
CA PHE A 202 2.22 -6.88 8.72
C PHE A 202 2.56 -5.47 8.18
N ILE A 203 3.11 -5.33 6.97
CA ILE A 203 3.45 -4.01 6.41
C ILE A 203 2.21 -3.09 6.35
N PRO A 204 1.07 -3.50 5.72
CA PRO A 204 -0.11 -2.65 5.70
C PRO A 204 -0.70 -2.36 7.09
N ALA A 205 -0.47 -3.27 8.07
CA ALA A 205 -0.89 -3.06 9.44
C ALA A 205 -0.09 -1.95 10.12
N ILE A 206 1.23 -1.99 9.95
CA ILE A 206 2.17 -1.04 10.52
C ILE A 206 2.05 0.33 9.85
N GLU A 207 1.85 0.39 8.54
CA GLU A 207 1.58 1.63 7.81
C GLU A 207 0.30 2.34 8.29
N GLU A 208 -0.81 1.58 8.42
CA GLU A 208 -2.09 2.15 8.87
C GLU A 208 -2.01 2.72 10.31
N ASP A 209 -1.13 2.16 11.13
CA ASP A 209 -0.89 2.61 12.51
C ASP A 209 0.19 3.72 12.61
N GLY A 210 0.86 4.04 11.51
CA GLY A 210 1.84 5.14 11.44
C GLY A 210 3.24 4.81 11.94
N HIS A 211 3.57 3.53 12.13
CA HIS A 211 4.85 3.06 12.66
C HIS A 211 5.80 2.47 11.60
N ILE A 212 5.48 2.60 10.32
CA ILE A 212 6.29 2.01 9.25
C ILE A 212 7.71 2.57 9.22
N SER A 213 7.89 3.84 9.52
CA SER A 213 9.20 4.50 9.52
C SER A 213 10.19 3.86 10.51
N GLU A 214 9.73 3.33 11.64
CA GLU A 214 10.58 2.61 12.57
C GLU A 214 11.16 1.32 11.94
N LEU A 215 10.32 0.61 11.16
CA LEU A 215 10.70 -0.61 10.47
C LEU A 215 11.63 -0.32 9.27
N ASP A 216 11.30 0.67 8.46
CA ASP A 216 12.08 1.05 7.29
C ASP A 216 13.48 1.54 7.70
N PHE A 217 13.55 2.30 8.78
CA PHE A 217 14.83 2.71 9.36
C PHE A 217 15.64 1.54 9.94
N TYR A 218 14.97 0.53 10.53
CA TYR A 218 15.64 -0.69 10.96
C TYR A 218 16.24 -1.45 9.77
N VAL A 219 15.49 -1.62 8.68
CA VAL A 219 15.98 -2.26 7.45
C VAL A 219 17.18 -1.51 6.89
N LEU A 220 17.08 -0.21 6.79
CA LEU A 220 18.15 0.65 6.27
C LEU A 220 19.45 0.52 7.05
N LYS A 221 19.38 0.51 8.39
CA LYS A 221 20.56 0.27 9.25
C LYS A 221 21.19 -1.10 9.01
N LYS A 222 20.37 -2.15 8.86
CA LYS A 222 20.88 -3.51 8.57
C LYS A 222 21.55 -3.56 7.20
N VAL A 223 21.00 -2.89 6.19
CA VAL A 223 21.63 -2.80 4.86
C VAL A 223 22.94 -2.04 4.91
N TRP A 224 23.03 -0.91 5.61
CA TRP A 224 24.28 -0.17 5.78
C TRP A 224 25.34 -0.99 6.53
N GLN A 225 24.94 -1.69 7.57
CA GLN A 225 25.83 -2.60 8.29
C GLN A 225 26.38 -3.69 7.35
N PHE A 226 25.52 -4.36 6.59
CA PHE A 226 25.89 -5.36 5.60
C PHE A 226 26.90 -4.82 4.58
N ILE A 227 26.62 -3.68 3.96
CA ILE A 227 27.49 -3.04 2.97
C ILE A 227 28.85 -2.72 3.58
N ASN A 228 28.88 -2.08 4.74
CA ASN A 228 30.13 -1.70 5.42
C ASN A 228 30.97 -2.92 5.79
N GLU A 229 30.38 -3.94 6.39
CA GLU A 229 31.10 -5.17 6.74
C GLU A 229 31.74 -5.86 5.52
N ARG A 230 31.05 -5.89 4.38
CA ARG A 230 31.60 -6.43 3.13
C ARG A 230 32.78 -5.62 2.64
N TYR A 231 32.67 -4.29 2.68
CA TYR A 231 33.77 -3.40 2.29
C TYR A 231 34.98 -3.50 3.20
N GLU A 232 34.80 -3.51 4.51
CA GLU A 232 35.89 -3.65 5.49
C GLU A 232 36.67 -4.96 5.30
N LYS A 233 35.95 -6.02 4.92
CA LYS A 233 36.56 -7.33 4.63
C LYS A 233 37.12 -7.43 3.19
N ASN A 234 37.09 -6.34 2.39
CA ASN A 234 37.45 -6.33 0.96
C ASN A 234 36.72 -7.40 0.15
N LYS A 235 35.45 -7.61 0.43
CA LYS A 235 34.58 -8.58 -0.23
C LYS A 235 33.74 -7.92 -1.32
N PHE A 236 33.42 -8.68 -2.35
CA PHE A 236 32.52 -8.24 -3.41
C PHE A 236 31.14 -7.92 -2.83
N VAL A 237 30.61 -6.77 -3.17
CA VAL A 237 29.28 -6.30 -2.77
C VAL A 237 28.66 -5.51 -3.93
N VAL A 238 27.36 -5.54 -4.03
CA VAL A 238 26.57 -4.82 -5.05
C VAL A 238 25.71 -3.75 -4.38
N PRO A 239 25.23 -2.75 -5.12
CA PRO A 239 24.22 -1.81 -4.62
C PRO A 239 22.98 -2.53 -4.10
N VAL A 240 22.40 -2.01 -3.02
CA VAL A 240 21.18 -2.54 -2.42
C VAL A 240 20.10 -1.46 -2.40
N SER A 241 18.93 -1.78 -2.91
CA SER A 241 17.76 -0.91 -2.82
C SER A 241 16.93 -1.23 -1.57
N VAL A 242 16.36 -0.19 -0.99
CA VAL A 242 15.50 -0.24 0.21
C VAL A 242 14.22 0.52 -0.08
N ASN A 243 13.09 -0.06 0.27
CA ASN A 243 11.80 0.58 0.18
C ASN A 243 11.67 1.71 1.20
N LEU A 244 11.11 2.85 0.79
CA LEU A 244 10.72 3.94 1.66
C LEU A 244 9.23 4.23 1.52
N SER A 245 8.55 4.28 2.64
CA SER A 245 7.17 4.75 2.72
C SER A 245 7.11 6.27 2.56
N TRP A 246 5.97 6.78 2.10
CA TRP A 246 5.73 8.24 2.08
C TRP A 246 5.84 8.86 3.49
N MET A 247 5.56 8.12 4.53
CA MET A 247 5.63 8.59 5.93
C MET A 247 7.06 8.93 6.34
N ASP A 248 8.07 8.22 5.81
CA ASP A 248 9.48 8.44 6.14
C ASP A 248 9.93 9.86 5.79
N PHE A 249 9.38 10.40 4.70
CA PHE A 249 9.68 11.75 4.23
C PHE A 249 9.15 12.85 5.16
N TYR A 250 8.25 12.52 6.08
CA TYR A 250 7.72 13.43 7.10
C TYR A 250 8.40 13.23 8.47
N ASP A 251 9.21 12.19 8.64
CA ASP A 251 10.08 12.01 9.82
C ASP A 251 11.39 12.77 9.60
N GLU A 252 11.46 14.00 10.09
CA GLU A 252 12.63 14.88 9.93
C GLU A 252 13.90 14.25 10.50
N ALA A 253 13.83 13.61 11.68
CA ALA A 253 14.98 13.00 12.32
C ALA A 253 15.50 11.79 11.53
N MET A 254 14.63 10.99 10.97
CA MET A 254 14.98 9.90 10.07
C MET A 254 15.64 10.43 8.79
N MET A 255 15.02 11.43 8.14
CA MET A 255 15.57 12.00 6.92
C MET A 255 16.94 12.67 7.13
N GLU A 256 17.13 13.41 8.22
CA GLU A 256 18.45 13.97 8.57
C GLU A 256 19.50 12.86 8.75
N THR A 257 19.12 11.74 9.38
CA THR A 257 20.03 10.60 9.56
C THR A 257 20.37 9.95 8.23
N ILE A 258 19.38 9.73 7.35
CA ILE A 258 19.58 9.17 6.01
C ILE A 258 20.54 10.06 5.21
N ILE A 259 20.30 11.35 5.18
CA ILE A 259 21.14 12.32 4.44
C ILE A 259 22.58 12.29 4.98
N LYS A 260 22.76 12.26 6.29
CA LYS A 260 24.08 12.19 6.93
C LYS A 260 24.82 10.91 6.55
N GLU A 261 24.16 9.77 6.56
CA GLU A 261 24.77 8.50 6.17
C GLU A 261 25.15 8.49 4.68
N ILE A 262 24.29 9.02 3.81
CA ILE A 262 24.63 9.19 2.38
C ILE A 262 25.89 10.06 2.21
N ASP A 263 26.00 11.17 2.95
CA ASP A 263 27.17 12.04 2.89
C ASP A 263 28.44 11.32 3.37
N GLN A 264 28.35 10.46 4.40
CA GLN A 264 29.47 9.61 4.84
C GLN A 264 29.88 8.57 3.77
N PHE A 265 28.91 7.93 3.14
CA PHE A 265 29.19 7.03 2.00
C PHE A 265 29.84 7.76 0.83
N LYS A 266 29.43 9.00 0.56
CA LYS A 266 30.01 9.84 -0.49
C LYS A 266 31.46 10.19 -0.24
N GLU A 267 31.85 10.49 1.00
CA GLU A 267 33.25 10.77 1.38
C GLU A 267 34.20 9.63 1.03
N VAL A 268 33.70 8.41 0.98
CA VAL A 268 34.48 7.21 0.60
C VAL A 268 34.17 6.69 -0.81
N GLY A 269 33.41 7.46 -1.61
CA GLY A 269 33.05 7.11 -3.00
C GLY A 269 32.09 5.92 -3.10
N ARG A 270 31.14 5.79 -2.18
CA ARG A 270 30.18 4.67 -2.08
C ARG A 270 28.73 5.10 -2.07
N GLU A 271 28.44 6.36 -2.43
CA GLU A 271 27.10 6.94 -2.44
C GLU A 271 26.08 6.15 -3.25
N TYR A 272 26.55 5.43 -4.28
CA TYR A 272 25.71 4.63 -5.17
C TYR A 272 25.34 3.25 -4.61
N MET A 273 25.85 2.87 -3.43
CA MET A 273 25.64 1.54 -2.85
C MET A 273 24.28 1.38 -2.17
N THR A 274 23.65 2.45 -1.76
CA THR A 274 22.27 2.44 -1.29
C THR A 274 21.38 3.16 -2.28
N ARG A 275 20.26 2.54 -2.61
CA ARG A 275 19.25 3.09 -3.52
C ARG A 275 17.91 3.09 -2.80
N PHE A 276 17.01 3.97 -3.17
CA PHE A 276 15.69 4.05 -2.54
C PHE A 276 14.60 3.73 -3.53
N GLU A 277 13.64 2.91 -3.11
CA GLU A 277 12.45 2.56 -3.88
C GLU A 277 11.25 3.31 -3.29
N ILE A 278 10.49 4.00 -4.14
CA ILE A 278 9.27 4.69 -3.77
C ILE A 278 8.15 4.29 -4.73
N THR A 279 6.97 4.00 -4.19
CA THR A 279 5.80 3.66 -5.01
C THR A 279 5.21 4.91 -5.67
N GLU A 280 4.38 4.71 -6.70
CA GLU A 280 3.61 5.79 -7.34
C GLU A 280 2.79 6.59 -6.30
N THR A 281 2.15 5.90 -5.37
CA THR A 281 1.33 6.52 -4.32
C THR A 281 2.18 7.34 -3.37
N SER A 282 3.35 6.83 -2.98
CA SER A 282 4.30 7.53 -2.11
C SER A 282 4.80 8.81 -2.78
N TYR A 283 5.19 8.75 -4.05
CA TYR A 283 5.65 9.92 -4.79
C TYR A 283 4.59 11.03 -4.84
N ALA A 284 3.32 10.68 -5.13
CA ALA A 284 2.24 11.66 -5.17
C ALA A 284 2.07 12.41 -3.84
N ALA A 285 2.20 11.71 -2.71
CA ALA A 285 2.11 12.31 -1.38
C ALA A 285 3.33 13.21 -1.05
N ILE A 286 4.54 12.79 -1.45
CA ILE A 286 5.80 13.50 -1.19
C ILE A 286 5.90 14.79 -2.01
N ARG A 287 5.50 14.74 -3.30
CA ARG A 287 5.64 15.83 -4.27
C ARG A 287 5.04 17.15 -3.79
N GLU A 288 3.88 17.10 -3.16
CA GLU A 288 3.16 18.31 -2.74
C GLU A 288 3.86 19.06 -1.61
N ASN A 289 4.57 18.37 -0.73
CA ASN A 289 5.06 18.95 0.51
C ASN A 289 6.55 18.73 0.80
N ARG A 290 7.21 17.77 0.18
CA ARG A 290 8.58 17.33 0.51
C ARG A 290 9.48 17.11 -0.72
N SER A 291 9.23 17.81 -1.80
CA SER A 291 10.07 17.77 -3.02
C SER A 291 11.52 18.19 -2.77
N ASP A 292 11.78 18.95 -1.71
CA ASP A 292 13.11 19.34 -1.24
C ASP A 292 14.00 18.13 -0.90
N ILE A 293 13.43 17.07 -0.32
CA ILE A 293 14.17 15.85 0.03
C ILE A 293 14.55 15.05 -1.22
N LEU A 294 13.63 14.89 -2.16
CA LEU A 294 13.94 14.22 -3.43
C LEU A 294 15.07 14.93 -4.18
N GLU A 295 15.05 16.26 -4.22
CA GLU A 295 16.15 17.05 -4.79
C GLU A 295 17.45 16.88 -4.00
N SER A 296 17.38 16.75 -2.68
CA SER A 296 18.53 16.45 -1.82
C SER A 296 19.19 15.12 -2.14
N PHE A 297 18.42 14.08 -2.47
CA PHE A 297 18.94 12.79 -2.92
C PHE A 297 19.61 12.93 -4.30
N ARG A 298 19.00 13.63 -5.24
CA ARG A 298 19.54 13.88 -6.58
C ARG A 298 20.90 14.59 -6.53
N ILE A 299 21.02 15.66 -5.74
CA ILE A 299 22.29 16.41 -5.55
C ILE A 299 23.40 15.51 -5.01
N ARG A 300 23.04 14.47 -4.26
CA ARG A 300 23.97 13.49 -3.69
C ARG A 300 24.27 12.30 -4.60
N ASN A 301 23.69 12.29 -5.78
CA ASN A 301 23.81 11.20 -6.75
C ASN A 301 23.29 9.85 -6.19
N THR A 302 22.31 9.90 -5.29
CA THR A 302 21.62 8.73 -4.75
C THR A 302 20.52 8.33 -5.72
N LYS A 303 20.54 7.10 -6.20
CA LYS A 303 19.55 6.59 -7.16
C LYS A 303 18.19 6.38 -6.50
N ILE A 304 17.13 6.85 -7.17
CA ILE A 304 15.74 6.63 -6.80
C ILE A 304 15.04 5.78 -7.86
N LEU A 305 14.40 4.72 -7.38
CA LEU A 305 13.65 3.79 -8.19
C LEU A 305 12.16 4.08 -8.01
N LEU A 306 11.42 4.15 -9.11
CA LEU A 306 9.95 4.18 -9.08
C LEU A 306 9.44 2.74 -9.11
N ASP A 307 8.77 2.34 -8.02
CA ASP A 307 8.27 0.99 -7.82
C ASP A 307 6.78 0.85 -8.18
N ASP A 308 6.35 -0.39 -8.44
CA ASP A 308 4.97 -0.78 -8.79
C ASP A 308 4.41 -0.03 -10.01
N PHE A 309 5.25 0.34 -10.99
CA PHE A 309 4.82 1.15 -12.12
C PHE A 309 3.71 0.46 -12.95
N GLY A 310 2.58 1.17 -13.07
CA GLY A 310 1.40 0.73 -13.82
C GLY A 310 0.35 0.02 -12.98
N SER A 311 0.57 -0.15 -11.67
CA SER A 311 -0.45 -0.65 -10.74
C SER A 311 -1.50 0.41 -10.38
N GLY A 312 -1.20 1.70 -10.57
CA GLY A 312 -2.00 2.86 -10.19
C GLY A 312 -2.60 3.66 -11.35
N PHE A 313 -3.31 4.73 -11.03
CA PHE A 313 -4.08 5.54 -12.00
C PHE A 313 -3.30 6.73 -12.62
N SER A 314 -2.05 7.02 -12.27
CA SER A 314 -1.43 8.33 -12.56
C SER A 314 0.01 8.32 -13.04
N SER A 315 0.53 7.20 -13.46
CA SER A 315 1.97 6.92 -13.66
C SER A 315 2.76 7.89 -14.55
N PHE A 316 2.19 8.35 -15.68
CA PHE A 316 2.95 9.14 -16.65
C PHE A 316 3.29 10.57 -16.21
N GLY A 317 2.42 11.20 -15.41
CA GLY A 317 2.66 12.55 -14.90
C GLY A 317 3.88 12.64 -13.98
N MET A 318 4.16 11.56 -13.26
CA MET A 318 5.31 11.51 -12.33
C MET A 318 6.63 11.49 -13.07
N LEU A 319 6.71 10.73 -14.16
CA LEU A 319 7.90 10.66 -15.01
C LEU A 319 8.22 12.00 -15.69
N GLN A 320 7.22 12.86 -15.86
CA GLN A 320 7.43 14.21 -16.38
C GLN A 320 7.96 15.17 -15.31
N ASP A 321 7.59 14.95 -14.05
CA ASP A 321 7.85 15.88 -12.96
C ASP A 321 9.14 15.59 -12.19
N TYR A 322 9.67 14.37 -12.28
CA TYR A 322 10.87 13.94 -11.57
C TYR A 322 11.72 12.98 -12.41
N ASP A 323 13.02 13.18 -12.39
CA ASP A 323 14.00 12.34 -13.10
C ASP A 323 14.33 11.10 -12.22
N PHE A 324 13.52 10.05 -12.35
CA PHE A 324 13.83 8.76 -11.74
C PHE A 324 15.00 8.09 -12.46
N ASP A 325 15.84 7.38 -11.72
CA ASP A 325 16.97 6.64 -12.31
C ASP A 325 16.54 5.30 -12.89
N ILE A 326 15.61 4.62 -12.23
CA ILE A 326 15.18 3.26 -12.57
C ILE A 326 13.66 3.16 -12.42
N LEU A 327 13.02 2.47 -13.37
CA LEU A 327 11.60 2.16 -13.35
C LEU A 327 11.41 0.66 -13.18
N LYS A 328 10.72 0.23 -12.12
CA LYS A 328 10.38 -1.16 -11.84
C LYS A 328 9.00 -1.48 -12.44
N ILE A 329 8.96 -2.41 -13.38
CA ILE A 329 7.74 -2.86 -14.05
C ILE A 329 7.08 -3.91 -13.15
N ASP A 330 5.88 -3.61 -12.65
CA ASP A 330 5.15 -4.46 -11.71
C ASP A 330 4.93 -5.89 -12.23
N MET A 331 5.06 -6.86 -11.33
CA MET A 331 4.95 -8.29 -11.62
C MET A 331 3.62 -8.68 -12.27
N SER A 332 2.54 -7.91 -12.09
CA SER A 332 1.24 -8.22 -12.69
C SER A 332 1.27 -8.13 -14.21
N PHE A 333 2.08 -7.22 -14.79
CA PHE A 333 2.32 -7.16 -16.22
C PHE A 333 3.12 -8.36 -16.71
N ILE A 334 4.15 -8.72 -15.96
CA ILE A 334 5.05 -9.84 -16.33
C ILE A 334 4.30 -11.17 -16.32
N ARG A 335 3.47 -11.43 -15.31
CA ARG A 335 2.63 -12.63 -15.26
C ARG A 335 1.58 -12.69 -16.37
N LYS A 336 0.91 -11.57 -16.66
CA LYS A 336 -0.14 -11.51 -17.68
C LYS A 336 0.38 -11.53 -19.11
N MET A 337 1.67 -11.25 -19.35
CA MET A 337 2.18 -11.13 -20.71
C MET A 337 2.21 -12.46 -21.48
N GLU A 338 2.27 -13.60 -20.80
CA GLU A 338 2.21 -14.92 -21.45
C GLU A 338 0.79 -15.23 -21.97
N GLU A 339 -0.22 -14.78 -21.25
CA GLU A 339 -1.62 -15.04 -21.56
C GLU A 339 -2.22 -14.00 -22.52
N ASN A 340 -1.67 -12.78 -22.54
CA ASN A 340 -2.24 -11.67 -23.27
C ASN A 340 -1.19 -10.95 -24.17
N PRO A 341 -1.28 -11.08 -25.50
CA PRO A 341 -0.39 -10.40 -26.43
C PRO A 341 -0.37 -8.87 -26.33
N LYS A 342 -1.49 -8.25 -25.88
CA LYS A 342 -1.54 -6.80 -25.64
C LYS A 342 -0.63 -6.41 -24.50
N THR A 343 -0.54 -7.25 -23.46
CA THR A 343 0.35 -7.00 -22.31
C THR A 343 1.81 -7.04 -22.74
N LYS A 344 2.22 -7.98 -23.64
CA LYS A 344 3.57 -7.96 -24.25
C LYS A 344 3.87 -6.63 -24.94
N SER A 345 2.90 -6.09 -25.68
CA SER A 345 3.06 -4.79 -26.34
C SER A 345 3.18 -3.64 -25.33
N ILE A 346 2.39 -3.67 -24.26
CA ILE A 346 2.46 -2.66 -23.17
C ILE A 346 3.85 -2.68 -22.54
N VAL A 347 4.35 -3.84 -22.10
CA VAL A 347 5.67 -3.98 -21.46
C VAL A 347 6.78 -3.45 -22.38
N ARG A 348 6.77 -3.83 -23.66
CA ARG A 348 7.76 -3.32 -24.63
C ARG A 348 7.71 -1.79 -24.77
N ASN A 349 6.51 -1.20 -24.81
CA ASN A 349 6.38 0.24 -24.93
C ASN A 349 6.77 0.97 -23.62
N ILE A 350 6.54 0.38 -22.45
CA ILE A 350 7.04 0.93 -21.18
C ILE A 350 8.57 0.97 -21.19
N ILE A 351 9.24 -0.12 -21.59
CA ILE A 351 10.70 -0.17 -21.69
C ILE A 351 11.21 0.89 -22.70
N GLY A 352 10.59 0.96 -23.88
CA GLY A 352 10.99 1.94 -24.90
C GLY A 352 10.81 3.39 -24.43
N MET A 353 9.71 3.69 -23.79
CA MET A 353 9.43 5.00 -23.21
C MET A 353 10.43 5.37 -22.10
N ALA A 354 10.74 4.45 -21.20
CA ALA A 354 11.71 4.68 -20.14
C ALA A 354 13.09 5.04 -20.75
N HIS A 355 13.53 4.32 -21.76
CA HIS A 355 14.79 4.60 -22.45
C HIS A 355 14.81 5.95 -23.20
N GLU A 356 13.67 6.37 -23.79
CA GLU A 356 13.58 7.71 -24.40
C GLU A 356 13.72 8.83 -23.38
N MET A 357 13.52 8.52 -22.08
CA MET A 357 13.66 9.42 -20.94
C MET A 357 14.97 9.21 -20.15
N ASP A 358 15.90 8.41 -20.67
CA ASP A 358 17.15 8.03 -20.00
C ASP A 358 16.95 7.31 -18.64
N ILE A 359 15.83 6.58 -18.49
CA ILE A 359 15.49 5.80 -17.30
C ILE A 359 15.78 4.32 -17.54
N GLU A 360 16.58 3.69 -16.69
CA GLU A 360 16.82 2.24 -16.70
C GLU A 360 15.56 1.47 -16.26
N THR A 361 15.41 0.22 -16.68
CA THR A 361 14.25 -0.61 -16.38
C THR A 361 14.58 -1.87 -15.61
N VAL A 362 13.75 -2.22 -14.61
CA VAL A 362 13.74 -3.53 -13.93
C VAL A 362 12.41 -4.21 -14.19
N ALA A 363 12.41 -5.45 -14.67
CA ALA A 363 11.21 -6.29 -14.76
C ALA A 363 11.14 -7.21 -13.53
N GLU A 364 10.02 -7.12 -12.79
CA GLU A 364 9.81 -7.88 -11.58
C GLU A 364 8.99 -9.16 -11.77
N GLY A 365 9.16 -10.10 -10.84
CA GLY A 365 8.36 -11.33 -10.81
C GLY A 365 8.58 -12.26 -12.00
N VAL A 366 9.79 -12.24 -12.58
CA VAL A 366 10.15 -13.09 -13.71
C VAL A 366 10.37 -14.52 -13.25
N GLU A 367 9.60 -15.47 -13.81
CA GLU A 367 9.60 -16.86 -13.39
C GLU A 367 9.99 -17.85 -14.50
N THR A 368 9.89 -17.47 -15.78
CA THR A 368 10.09 -18.38 -16.92
C THR A 368 11.19 -17.90 -17.88
N GLU A 369 11.79 -18.85 -18.59
CA GLU A 369 12.79 -18.56 -19.64
C GLU A 369 12.17 -17.75 -20.79
N GLU A 370 10.88 -17.96 -21.09
CA GLU A 370 10.19 -17.22 -22.14
C GLU A 370 10.07 -15.73 -21.77
N GLN A 371 9.75 -15.42 -20.49
CA GLN A 371 9.72 -14.06 -19.97
C GLN A 371 11.11 -13.42 -20.10
N VAL A 372 12.17 -14.08 -19.65
CA VAL A 372 13.54 -13.59 -19.76
C VAL A 372 13.91 -13.27 -21.21
N ARG A 373 13.61 -14.19 -22.14
CA ARG A 373 13.90 -14.01 -23.55
C ARG A 373 13.18 -12.82 -24.15
N PHE A 374 11.90 -12.67 -23.83
CA PHE A 374 11.09 -11.52 -24.29
C PHE A 374 11.63 -10.20 -23.73
N LEU A 375 11.95 -10.13 -22.46
CA LEU A 375 12.47 -8.93 -21.81
C LEU A 375 13.83 -8.50 -22.39
N LYS A 376 14.74 -9.45 -22.60
CA LYS A 376 16.03 -9.20 -23.27
C LYS A 376 15.83 -8.66 -24.70
N GLN A 377 14.91 -9.25 -25.47
CA GLN A 377 14.58 -8.78 -26.83
C GLN A 377 13.89 -7.41 -26.83
N SER A 378 13.21 -7.06 -25.78
CA SER A 378 12.55 -5.76 -25.60
C SER A 378 13.51 -4.69 -25.09
N GLY A 379 14.75 -5.05 -24.76
CA GLY A 379 15.78 -4.13 -24.29
C GLY A 379 15.76 -3.84 -22.79
N CYS A 380 15.01 -4.60 -21.98
CA CYS A 380 15.00 -4.43 -20.53
C CYS A 380 16.42 -4.50 -19.96
N ASP A 381 16.77 -3.59 -19.04
CA ASP A 381 18.12 -3.48 -18.49
C ASP A 381 18.37 -4.51 -17.40
N TYR A 382 17.44 -4.68 -16.49
CA TYR A 382 17.56 -5.58 -15.35
C TYR A 382 16.34 -6.48 -15.20
N ILE A 383 16.57 -7.65 -14.59
CA ILE A 383 15.55 -8.67 -14.36
C ILE A 383 15.62 -9.15 -12.92
N GLN A 384 14.47 -9.17 -12.26
CA GLN A 384 14.30 -9.68 -10.90
C GLN A 384 13.18 -10.72 -10.88
N GLY A 385 13.42 -11.87 -10.22
CA GLY A 385 12.37 -12.88 -10.09
C GLY A 385 12.90 -14.27 -9.77
N TYR A 386 11.97 -15.17 -9.52
CA TYR A 386 12.26 -16.56 -9.10
C TYR A 386 12.97 -17.39 -10.15
N TYR A 387 13.00 -16.93 -11.40
CA TYR A 387 13.82 -17.56 -12.43
C TYR A 387 15.31 -17.56 -12.07
N TYR A 388 15.81 -16.49 -11.47
CA TYR A 388 17.20 -16.38 -11.03
C TYR A 388 17.38 -16.75 -9.56
N SER A 389 16.60 -16.14 -8.69
CA SER A 389 16.63 -16.42 -7.24
C SER A 389 15.37 -15.92 -6.54
N ARG A 390 14.97 -16.65 -5.50
CA ARG A 390 14.07 -16.12 -4.49
C ARG A 390 14.83 -15.13 -3.60
N PRO A 391 14.13 -14.29 -2.80
CA PRO A 391 14.79 -13.56 -1.72
C PRO A 391 15.58 -14.51 -0.81
N LEU A 392 16.85 -14.24 -0.62
CA LEU A 392 17.78 -15.07 0.16
C LEU A 392 18.02 -14.46 1.54
N PRO A 393 18.07 -15.23 2.63
CA PRO A 393 18.63 -14.76 3.88
C PRO A 393 20.07 -14.28 3.67
N GLU A 394 20.56 -13.42 4.57
CA GLU A 394 21.87 -12.77 4.41
C GLU A 394 23.02 -13.76 4.16
N ASP A 395 23.07 -14.85 4.92
CA ASP A 395 24.10 -15.88 4.77
C ASP A 395 24.11 -16.51 3.37
N GLU A 396 22.94 -16.87 2.86
CA GLU A 396 22.79 -17.45 1.52
C GLU A 396 23.09 -16.43 0.42
N PHE A 397 22.74 -15.15 0.65
CA PHE A 397 23.07 -14.08 -0.27
C PHE A 397 24.57 -13.81 -0.31
N ILE A 398 25.28 -13.90 0.81
CA ILE A 398 26.74 -13.85 0.85
C ILE A 398 27.34 -14.96 0.00
N GLU A 399 26.86 -16.20 0.13
CA GLU A 399 27.32 -17.31 -0.72
C GLU A 399 27.04 -17.07 -2.21
N PHE A 400 25.89 -16.47 -2.52
CA PHE A 400 25.54 -16.10 -3.89
C PHE A 400 26.54 -15.08 -4.45
N LEU A 401 26.85 -14.02 -3.70
CA LEU A 401 27.86 -13.02 -4.10
C LEU A 401 29.27 -13.60 -4.28
N GLU A 402 29.70 -14.52 -3.40
CA GLU A 402 31.01 -15.18 -3.53
C GLU A 402 31.10 -16.01 -4.82
N LYS A 403 30.03 -16.71 -5.19
CA LYS A 403 29.96 -17.45 -6.46
C LYS A 403 30.01 -16.53 -7.67
N GLU A 404 29.31 -15.39 -7.61
CA GLU A 404 29.32 -14.41 -8.69
C GLU A 404 30.67 -13.69 -8.82
N SER A 405 31.36 -13.42 -7.71
CA SER A 405 32.70 -12.80 -7.74
C SER A 405 33.74 -13.66 -8.45
N LEU A 406 33.57 -14.99 -8.45
CA LEU A 406 34.46 -15.92 -9.17
C LEU A 406 34.20 -15.98 -10.67
N ARG A 407 33.05 -15.46 -11.12
CA ARG A 407 32.65 -15.36 -12.54
C ARG A 407 33.05 -14.03 -13.19
N ASN A 408 33.51 -13.07 -12.39
CA ASN A 408 34.01 -11.76 -12.80
C ASN A 408 35.52 -11.78 -12.97
#